data_03f4ced81e1b1ac4edd2eb1e81fc5345
#
_entry.id   03f4ced81e1b1ac4edd2eb1e81fc5345
#
_cell.length_a   1.000
_cell.length_b   1.000
_cell.length_c   1.000
_cell.angle_alpha   90.00
_cell.angle_beta   90.00
_cell.angle_gamma   90.00
#
_symmetry.space_group_name_H-M   'P 1'
#
loop_
_entity.id
_entity.type
_entity.pdbx_description
1 polymer ?
#
loop_
_entity_poly.entity_id
_entity_poly.type
_entity_poly.pdbx_seq_one_letter_code
_entity_poly.pdbx_strand_id
1 'polypeptide(L)'
;MSFSATTSAHPTISGHRPLVGVSTKMYFTHARTTSFVSSVLSLLSSKAPGSTTLLREKVDAFIIPDFVSVPATIAAISTSGTAGNIVVGAQDCAAATEDFGAYTGEVSAAVLREVGCGIVEVGHAERRRLFGETDDVTAAKAAAAARNEMAPLVCVGEVAAPLSPVLNSSSAEEVLSQVRAVLEKLDGAADVVLAYEPVWAIGAPQPASADHVKGVVRLVRESEVVMGRSGRTRIVYGGAAGPGLWKRLEGEVDGLFLGRFAHDPEQFVKLLYEVAGMSYEG
;
A
#
# COMPACT_ATOMS: atom_id res chain seq x y z
N MET A 1 12.37 15.86 30.32
CA MET A 1 11.77 17.00 29.60
C MET A 1 10.66 16.43 28.74
N SER A 2 9.42 16.73 29.05
CA SER A 2 8.25 16.25 28.32
C SER A 2 8.10 17.12 27.06
N PHE A 3 8.41 16.57 25.88
CA PHE A 3 8.04 17.20 24.62
C PHE A 3 6.54 16.97 24.41
N SER A 4 5.76 18.01 24.56
CA SER A 4 4.37 18.03 24.11
C SER A 4 4.38 18.07 22.57
N ALA A 5 4.23 16.90 21.95
CA ALA A 5 3.98 16.81 20.53
C ALA A 5 2.57 17.37 20.26
N THR A 6 2.51 18.52 19.59
CA THR A 6 1.28 18.96 18.93
C THR A 6 0.96 17.92 17.86
N THR A 7 0.00 17.06 18.13
CA THR A 7 -0.52 16.08 17.18
C THR A 7 -1.25 16.82 16.06
N SER A 8 -0.52 17.25 15.03
CA SER A 8 -1.15 17.47 13.73
C SER A 8 -1.66 16.11 13.27
N ALA A 9 -2.97 15.99 13.03
CA ALA A 9 -3.57 14.77 12.53
C ALA A 9 -2.89 14.42 11.19
N HIS A 10 -1.99 13.43 11.21
CA HIS A 10 -1.38 12.92 9.98
C HIS A 10 -2.46 12.21 9.14
N PRO A 11 -2.45 12.35 7.81
CA PRO A 11 -3.42 11.69 6.96
C PRO A 11 -3.39 10.17 7.21
N THR A 12 -4.55 9.60 7.49
CA THR A 12 -4.72 8.16 7.69
C THR A 12 -5.55 7.58 6.56
N ILE A 13 -5.35 6.29 6.27
CA ILE A 13 -6.12 5.55 5.26
C ILE A 13 -7.39 4.97 5.88
N SER A 14 -8.19 5.78 6.54
CA SER A 14 -9.38 5.33 7.29
C SER A 14 -10.69 5.37 6.49
N GLY A 15 -10.67 5.89 5.25
CA GLY A 15 -11.86 6.04 4.41
C GLY A 15 -12.42 4.75 3.83
N HIS A 16 -13.67 4.80 3.31
CA HIS A 16 -14.29 3.74 2.50
C HIS A 16 -13.98 3.87 1.00
N ARG A 17 -13.20 4.89 0.64
CA ARG A 17 -12.85 5.19 -0.74
C ARG A 17 -11.88 4.14 -1.29
N PRO A 18 -11.92 3.86 -2.59
CA PRO A 18 -10.89 3.07 -3.23
C PRO A 18 -9.49 3.64 -2.94
N LEU A 19 -8.51 2.76 -2.79
CA LEU A 19 -7.14 3.08 -2.42
C LEU A 19 -6.20 2.85 -3.59
N VAL A 20 -5.45 3.86 -4.02
CA VAL A 20 -4.46 3.73 -5.10
C VAL A 20 -3.09 4.15 -4.60
N GLY A 21 -2.14 3.26 -4.69
CA GLY A 21 -0.79 3.55 -4.23
C GLY A 21 0.31 3.15 -5.18
N VAL A 22 1.49 3.71 -4.97
CA VAL A 22 2.71 3.38 -5.69
C VAL A 22 3.90 3.27 -4.75
N SER A 23 4.71 2.21 -4.94
CA SER A 23 6.03 2.08 -4.33
C SER A 23 7.10 2.39 -5.37
N THR A 24 8.03 3.29 -5.04
CA THR A 24 9.17 3.58 -5.93
C THR A 24 10.21 2.46 -5.92
N LYS A 25 10.09 1.55 -4.96
CA LYS A 25 11.11 0.54 -4.70
C LYS A 25 12.50 1.18 -4.68
N MET A 26 13.54 0.47 -5.10
CA MET A 26 14.90 1.01 -5.23
C MET A 26 15.21 1.49 -6.66
N TYR A 27 14.18 1.89 -7.43
CA TYR A 27 14.39 2.38 -8.80
C TYR A 27 14.71 3.86 -8.90
N PHE A 28 14.36 4.65 -7.87
CA PHE A 28 14.53 6.11 -7.92
C PHE A 28 15.75 6.54 -7.11
N THR A 29 16.43 7.55 -7.61
CA THR A 29 17.32 8.37 -6.80
C THR A 29 16.48 9.36 -5.99
N HIS A 30 17.04 9.94 -4.93
CA HIS A 30 16.37 10.99 -4.16
C HIS A 30 15.87 12.15 -5.05
N ALA A 31 16.70 12.62 -5.98
CA ALA A 31 16.32 13.67 -6.93
C ALA A 31 15.13 13.25 -7.82
N ARG A 32 15.10 11.98 -8.29
CA ARG A 32 13.99 11.47 -9.07
C ARG A 32 12.72 11.35 -8.24
N THR A 33 12.81 10.93 -6.99
CA THR A 33 11.66 10.88 -6.06
C THR A 33 11.07 12.27 -5.87
N THR A 34 11.91 13.26 -5.59
CA THR A 34 11.49 14.67 -5.44
C THR A 34 10.81 15.18 -6.72
N SER A 35 11.40 14.93 -7.88
CA SER A 35 10.82 15.32 -9.17
C SER A 35 9.48 14.63 -9.44
N PHE A 36 9.36 13.33 -9.16
CA PHE A 36 8.12 12.56 -9.29
C PHE A 36 7.01 13.15 -8.43
N VAL A 37 7.27 13.37 -7.15
CA VAL A 37 6.29 13.96 -6.22
C VAL A 37 5.87 15.34 -6.67
N SER A 38 6.82 16.21 -7.03
CA SER A 38 6.51 17.56 -7.54
C SER A 38 5.65 17.52 -8.80
N SER A 39 5.92 16.59 -9.73
CA SER A 39 5.14 16.41 -10.95
C SER A 39 3.72 15.94 -10.65
N VAL A 40 3.53 14.96 -9.74
CA VAL A 40 2.20 14.50 -9.31
C VAL A 40 1.40 15.68 -8.72
N LEU A 41 2.01 16.45 -7.82
CA LEU A 41 1.36 17.61 -7.21
C LEU A 41 0.99 18.69 -8.24
N SER A 42 1.88 18.96 -9.18
CA SER A 42 1.64 19.91 -10.28
C SER A 42 0.50 19.44 -11.18
N LEU A 43 0.47 18.17 -11.57
CA LEU A 43 -0.61 17.60 -12.38
C LEU A 43 -1.96 17.67 -11.68
N LEU A 44 -2.00 17.42 -10.37
CA LEU A 44 -3.22 17.54 -9.58
C LEU A 44 -3.69 19.01 -9.45
N SER A 45 -2.76 19.96 -9.29
CA SER A 45 -3.08 21.38 -9.15
C SER A 45 -3.46 22.07 -10.47
N SER A 46 -2.99 21.55 -11.60
CA SER A 46 -3.29 22.11 -12.94
C SER A 46 -4.68 21.78 -13.45
N LYS A 47 -5.41 20.87 -12.79
CA LYS A 47 -6.76 20.48 -13.22
C LYS A 47 -7.80 21.57 -12.90
N ALA A 48 -8.95 21.47 -13.56
CA ALA A 48 -10.04 22.40 -13.40
C ALA A 48 -10.39 22.66 -11.91
N PRO A 49 -10.74 23.89 -11.54
CA PRO A 49 -11.14 24.22 -10.17
C PRO A 49 -12.21 23.25 -9.65
N GLY A 50 -11.99 22.66 -8.47
CA GLY A 50 -12.88 21.67 -7.87
C GLY A 50 -12.63 20.22 -8.27
N SER A 51 -11.94 19.95 -9.39
CA SER A 51 -11.62 18.57 -9.83
C SER A 51 -10.79 17.83 -8.80
N THR A 52 -9.76 18.47 -8.26
CA THR A 52 -8.91 17.88 -7.21
C THR A 52 -9.69 17.65 -5.91
N THR A 53 -10.59 18.54 -5.54
CA THR A 53 -11.47 18.36 -4.36
C THR A 53 -12.37 17.16 -4.57
N LEU A 54 -13.02 17.06 -5.72
CA LEU A 54 -13.88 15.91 -6.04
C LEU A 54 -13.09 14.60 -6.11
N LEU A 55 -11.85 14.61 -6.65
CA LEU A 55 -10.99 13.45 -6.65
C LEU A 55 -10.70 12.96 -5.22
N ARG A 56 -10.40 13.88 -4.30
CA ARG A 56 -10.16 13.58 -2.87
C ARG A 56 -11.36 12.99 -2.15
N GLU A 57 -12.57 13.29 -2.59
CA GLU A 57 -13.80 12.72 -2.05
C GLU A 57 -14.05 11.30 -2.54
N LYS A 58 -13.42 10.89 -3.64
CA LYS A 58 -13.67 9.63 -4.33
C LYS A 58 -12.57 8.60 -4.20
N VAL A 59 -11.31 9.00 -3.99
CA VAL A 59 -10.17 8.09 -3.93
C VAL A 59 -9.16 8.53 -2.86
N ASP A 60 -8.60 7.57 -2.14
CA ASP A 60 -7.43 7.74 -1.30
C ASP A 60 -6.18 7.35 -2.08
N ALA A 61 -5.09 8.09 -1.91
CA ALA A 61 -3.83 7.80 -2.55
C ALA A 61 -2.70 7.59 -1.54
N PHE A 62 -1.68 6.80 -1.89
CA PHE A 62 -0.45 6.73 -1.11
C PHE A 62 0.78 6.62 -2.01
N ILE A 63 1.89 7.16 -1.53
CA ILE A 63 3.20 7.08 -2.18
C ILE A 63 4.20 6.52 -1.17
N ILE A 64 4.91 5.47 -1.56
CA ILE A 64 5.92 4.80 -0.74
C ILE A 64 7.30 5.02 -1.38
N PRO A 65 8.04 6.08 -0.99
CA PRO A 65 9.41 6.33 -1.44
C PRO A 65 10.41 5.48 -0.64
N ASP A 66 11.70 5.53 -1.04
CA ASP A 66 12.78 5.01 -0.20
C ASP A 66 12.88 5.80 1.12
N PHE A 67 13.50 5.21 2.16
CA PHE A 67 13.58 5.79 3.50
C PHE A 67 14.20 7.18 3.53
N VAL A 68 15.24 7.42 2.70
CA VAL A 68 15.96 8.70 2.67
C VAL A 68 15.07 9.82 2.13
N SER A 69 14.12 9.46 1.26
CA SER A 69 13.23 10.43 0.59
C SER A 69 11.91 10.65 1.35
N VAL A 70 11.59 9.85 2.37
CA VAL A 70 10.33 9.97 3.15
C VAL A 70 10.12 11.38 3.71
N PRO A 71 11.07 12.00 4.47
CA PRO A 71 10.80 13.31 5.06
C PRO A 71 10.58 14.41 4.01
N ALA A 72 11.36 14.38 2.91
CA ALA A 72 11.19 15.34 1.82
C ALA A 72 9.85 15.19 1.09
N THR A 73 9.39 13.95 0.89
CA THR A 73 8.09 13.64 0.30
C THR A 73 6.95 14.16 1.18
N ILE A 74 7.01 13.93 2.49
CA ILE A 74 6.02 14.43 3.45
C ILE A 74 5.97 15.95 3.43
N ALA A 75 7.12 16.62 3.48
CA ALA A 75 7.21 18.07 3.44
C ALA A 75 6.58 18.65 2.15
N ALA A 76 6.89 18.08 0.99
CA ALA A 76 6.35 18.52 -0.29
C ALA A 76 4.83 18.37 -0.35
N ILE A 77 4.30 17.25 0.12
CA ILE A 77 2.85 16.98 0.16
C ILE A 77 2.13 17.92 1.13
N SER A 78 2.66 18.09 2.34
CA SER A 78 2.06 18.95 3.38
C SER A 78 1.98 20.41 2.98
N THR A 79 2.97 20.90 2.24
CA THR A 79 3.03 22.32 1.81
C THR A 79 2.24 22.62 0.54
N SER A 80 1.86 21.59 -0.24
CA SER A 80 1.24 21.80 -1.55
C SER A 80 -0.18 22.34 -1.51
N GLY A 81 -0.89 22.20 -0.39
CA GLY A 81 -2.32 22.52 -0.27
C GLY A 81 -3.25 21.70 -1.17
N THR A 82 -2.70 21.02 -2.17
CA THR A 82 -3.43 20.25 -3.18
C THR A 82 -3.55 18.76 -2.87
N ALA A 83 -2.70 18.23 -2.00
CA ALA A 83 -2.50 16.79 -1.82
C ALA A 83 -3.32 16.15 -0.69
N GLY A 84 -4.41 16.73 -0.26
CA GLY A 84 -5.18 16.42 0.96
C GLY A 84 -5.43 14.96 1.36
N ASN A 85 -5.28 14.00 0.43
CA ASN A 85 -5.50 12.57 0.70
C ASN A 85 -4.33 11.69 0.23
N ILE A 86 -3.15 12.26 -0.01
CA ILE A 86 -1.98 11.44 -0.32
C ILE A 86 -1.25 11.12 0.99
N VAL A 87 -1.29 9.86 1.37
CA VAL A 87 -0.56 9.33 2.52
C VAL A 87 0.85 8.95 2.08
N VAL A 88 1.85 9.35 2.83
CA VAL A 88 3.22 8.87 2.61
C VAL A 88 3.45 7.62 3.44
N GLY A 89 4.09 6.64 2.81
CA GLY A 89 4.46 5.40 3.46
C GLY A 89 5.95 5.11 3.44
N ALA A 90 6.31 3.98 4.05
CA ALA A 90 7.67 3.44 4.02
C ALA A 90 7.68 2.05 3.40
N GLN A 91 8.80 1.67 2.76
CA GLN A 91 8.95 0.39 2.06
C GLN A 91 9.20 -0.80 2.98
N ASP A 92 9.44 -0.56 4.26
CA ASP A 92 9.65 -1.57 5.29
C ASP A 92 9.75 -0.90 6.67
N CYS A 93 9.88 -1.71 7.75
CA CYS A 93 10.31 -1.27 9.08
C CYS A 93 10.98 -2.42 9.83
N ALA A 94 11.57 -2.13 10.98
CA ALA A 94 12.16 -3.13 11.86
C ALA A 94 11.11 -4.11 12.40
N ALA A 95 11.48 -5.40 12.49
CA ALA A 95 10.67 -6.45 13.13
C ALA A 95 10.89 -6.49 14.66
N ALA A 96 11.11 -5.32 15.28
CA ALA A 96 11.44 -5.23 16.70
C ALA A 96 10.16 -5.18 17.55
N THR A 97 10.21 -5.80 18.73
CA THR A 97 9.14 -5.73 19.72
C THR A 97 9.12 -4.38 20.44
N GLU A 98 10.26 -3.70 20.48
CA GLU A 98 10.45 -2.38 21.06
C GLU A 98 10.69 -1.34 19.96
N ASP A 99 10.20 -0.12 20.19
CA ASP A 99 10.32 0.96 19.21
C ASP A 99 11.73 1.56 19.13
N PHE A 100 12.52 1.41 20.20
CA PHE A 100 13.89 1.90 20.30
C PHE A 100 14.78 0.84 20.95
N GLY A 101 16.03 0.73 20.53
CA GLY A 101 16.95 -0.25 21.10
C GLY A 101 18.24 -0.41 20.29
N ALA A 102 18.97 -1.48 20.57
CA ALA A 102 20.24 -1.82 19.92
C ALA A 102 20.03 -2.53 18.58
N TYR A 103 19.42 -1.87 17.64
CA TYR A 103 19.07 -2.38 16.30
C TYR A 103 19.80 -1.55 15.22
N THR A 104 21.11 -1.49 15.28
CA THR A 104 21.93 -0.68 14.36
C THR A 104 21.61 -0.99 12.90
N GLY A 105 21.19 0.04 12.15
CA GLY A 105 20.86 -0.08 10.73
C GLY A 105 19.37 -0.31 10.42
N GLU A 106 18.57 -0.65 11.43
CA GLU A 106 17.12 -0.80 11.29
C GLU A 106 16.38 0.54 11.34
N VAL A 107 15.19 0.56 10.73
CA VAL A 107 14.32 1.74 10.73
C VAL A 107 13.11 1.47 11.64
N SER A 108 13.04 2.24 12.73
CA SER A 108 11.96 2.11 13.71
C SER A 108 10.61 2.56 13.14
N ALA A 109 9.54 1.79 13.41
CA ALA A 109 8.17 2.18 13.10
C ALA A 109 7.76 3.48 13.82
N ALA A 110 8.22 3.67 15.07
CA ALA A 110 7.96 4.91 15.81
C ALA A 110 8.56 6.14 15.14
N VAL A 111 9.81 6.04 14.64
CA VAL A 111 10.45 7.14 13.90
C VAL A 111 9.76 7.40 12.57
N LEU A 112 9.31 6.37 11.87
CA LEU A 112 8.51 6.55 10.64
C LEU A 112 7.19 7.29 10.93
N ARG A 113 6.53 6.95 12.03
CA ARG A 113 5.32 7.68 12.47
C ARG A 113 5.62 9.12 12.86
N GLU A 114 6.69 9.34 13.61
CA GLU A 114 7.13 10.67 14.03
C GLU A 114 7.37 11.60 12.85
N VAL A 115 8.00 11.13 11.79
CA VAL A 115 8.21 11.92 10.56
C VAL A 115 6.96 12.08 9.70
N GLY A 116 5.89 11.33 9.98
CA GLY A 116 4.58 11.51 9.36
C GLY A 116 4.13 10.41 8.39
N CYS A 117 4.75 9.23 8.41
CA CYS A 117 4.22 8.08 7.68
C CYS A 117 2.85 7.66 8.22
N GLY A 118 1.95 7.26 7.32
CA GLY A 118 0.63 6.72 7.67
C GLY A 118 0.44 5.26 7.25
N ILE A 119 1.35 4.69 6.47
CA ILE A 119 1.31 3.31 5.97
C ILE A 119 2.72 2.73 5.90
N VAL A 120 2.87 1.43 6.13
CA VAL A 120 4.17 0.73 5.99
C VAL A 120 3.98 -0.54 5.18
N GLU A 121 4.68 -0.66 4.06
CA GLU A 121 4.75 -1.87 3.24
C GLU A 121 5.60 -2.92 3.97
N VAL A 122 5.07 -4.14 4.14
CA VAL A 122 5.78 -5.24 4.81
C VAL A 122 5.56 -6.56 4.10
N GLY A 123 6.54 -7.46 4.18
CA GLY A 123 6.44 -8.80 3.62
C GLY A 123 6.40 -8.86 2.10
N HIS A 124 6.84 -7.82 1.38
CA HIS A 124 6.91 -7.83 -0.08
C HIS A 124 7.72 -9.02 -0.60
N ALA A 125 7.32 -9.59 -1.74
CA ALA A 125 7.96 -10.78 -2.33
C ALA A 125 9.49 -10.64 -2.53
N GLU A 126 9.98 -9.43 -2.83
CA GLU A 126 11.41 -9.17 -2.92
C GLU A 126 12.13 -9.35 -1.57
N ARG A 127 11.51 -8.90 -0.46
CA ARG A 127 12.06 -9.04 0.88
C ARG A 127 12.07 -10.49 1.33
N ARG A 128 10.99 -11.22 1.08
CA ARG A 128 10.91 -12.67 1.33
C ARG A 128 12.01 -13.41 0.56
N ARG A 129 12.17 -13.13 -0.73
CA ARG A 129 13.13 -13.81 -1.60
C ARG A 129 14.59 -13.42 -1.34
N LEU A 130 14.89 -12.12 -1.16
CA LEU A 130 16.25 -11.60 -1.11
C LEU A 130 16.82 -11.54 0.31
N PHE A 131 15.97 -11.36 1.31
CA PHE A 131 16.37 -11.18 2.71
C PHE A 131 15.85 -12.28 3.63
N GLY A 132 15.14 -13.29 3.09
CA GLY A 132 14.67 -14.44 3.85
C GLY A 132 13.57 -14.10 4.85
N GLU A 133 12.80 -13.03 4.62
CA GLU A 133 11.71 -12.68 5.52
C GLU A 133 10.61 -13.74 5.52
N THR A 134 10.29 -14.23 6.71
CA THR A 134 9.23 -15.21 6.94
C THR A 134 7.90 -14.53 7.25
N ASP A 135 6.82 -15.31 7.35
CA ASP A 135 5.54 -14.80 7.80
C ASP A 135 5.59 -14.26 9.23
N ASP A 136 6.42 -14.88 10.11
CA ASP A 136 6.63 -14.38 11.48
C ASP A 136 7.30 -13.01 11.50
N VAL A 137 8.31 -12.79 10.66
CA VAL A 137 8.98 -11.50 10.51
C VAL A 137 8.01 -10.46 9.95
N THR A 138 7.24 -10.83 8.92
CA THR A 138 6.20 -9.95 8.34
C THR A 138 5.16 -9.56 9.38
N ALA A 139 4.68 -10.51 10.18
CA ALA A 139 3.72 -10.27 11.25
C ALA A 139 4.28 -9.34 12.34
N ALA A 140 5.54 -9.52 12.74
CA ALA A 140 6.20 -8.65 13.70
C ALA A 140 6.32 -7.19 13.19
N LYS A 141 6.67 -7.01 11.91
CA LYS A 141 6.70 -5.70 11.25
C LYS A 141 5.33 -5.06 11.17
N ALA A 142 4.31 -5.83 10.78
CA ALA A 142 2.92 -5.37 10.73
C ALA A 142 2.44 -4.93 12.12
N ALA A 143 2.75 -5.70 13.18
CA ALA A 143 2.44 -5.34 14.55
C ALA A 143 3.17 -4.06 15.00
N ALA A 144 4.45 -3.87 14.61
CA ALA A 144 5.20 -2.66 14.90
C ALA A 144 4.56 -1.42 14.23
N ALA A 145 4.15 -1.53 12.97
CA ALA A 145 3.44 -0.46 12.26
C ALA A 145 2.10 -0.12 12.94
N ALA A 146 1.28 -1.13 13.23
CA ALA A 146 -0.03 -0.94 13.86
C ALA A 146 0.07 -0.35 15.28
N ARG A 147 1.03 -0.80 16.10
CA ARG A 147 1.30 -0.25 17.43
C ARG A 147 1.64 1.24 17.39
N ASN A 148 2.22 1.70 16.29
CA ASN A 148 2.57 3.10 16.05
C ASN A 148 1.53 3.84 15.18
N GLU A 149 0.27 3.40 15.19
CA GLU A 149 -0.85 4.06 14.51
C GLU A 149 -0.64 4.25 12.99
N MET A 150 0.12 3.38 12.35
CA MET A 150 0.25 3.30 10.89
C MET A 150 -0.47 2.05 10.39
N ALA A 151 -1.10 2.15 9.22
CA ALA A 151 -1.69 0.98 8.59
C ALA A 151 -0.58 0.08 8.02
N PRO A 152 -0.45 -1.18 8.44
CA PRO A 152 0.40 -2.11 7.73
C PRO A 152 -0.20 -2.43 6.35
N LEU A 153 0.62 -2.28 5.29
CA LEU A 153 0.36 -2.76 3.94
C LEU A 153 1.09 -4.10 3.78
N VAL A 154 0.36 -5.18 3.99
CA VAL A 154 0.94 -6.53 4.02
C VAL A 154 0.87 -7.15 2.64
N CYS A 155 2.02 -7.40 2.02
CA CYS A 155 2.10 -8.09 0.75
C CYS A 155 1.92 -9.59 0.95
N VAL A 156 0.93 -10.15 0.26
CA VAL A 156 0.59 -11.58 0.25
C VAL A 156 0.37 -12.06 -1.17
N GLY A 157 0.75 -13.28 -1.46
CA GLY A 157 0.56 -13.86 -2.80
C GLY A 157 1.25 -15.21 -2.94
N GLU A 158 0.68 -16.05 -3.74
CA GLU A 158 1.22 -17.35 -4.10
C GLU A 158 2.43 -17.21 -5.05
N VAL A 159 3.42 -18.10 -4.87
CA VAL A 159 4.66 -18.07 -5.66
C VAL A 159 4.46 -18.68 -7.04
N ALA A 160 3.74 -19.80 -7.12
CA ALA A 160 3.56 -20.53 -8.38
C ALA A 160 2.29 -20.10 -9.11
N ALA A 161 2.41 -19.92 -10.44
CA ALA A 161 1.25 -19.73 -11.28
C ALA A 161 0.32 -20.96 -11.20
N PRO A 162 -1.01 -20.77 -11.18
CA PRO A 162 -1.93 -21.88 -11.18
C PRO A 162 -1.81 -22.71 -12.46
N LEU A 163 -1.84 -24.04 -12.34
CA LEU A 163 -1.79 -24.97 -13.47
C LEU A 163 -3.07 -24.96 -14.32
N SER A 164 -4.13 -24.37 -13.82
CA SER A 164 -5.44 -24.26 -14.47
C SER A 164 -6.01 -22.86 -14.24
N PRO A 165 -6.77 -22.30 -15.19
CA PRO A 165 -7.49 -21.04 -14.98
C PRO A 165 -8.57 -21.14 -13.88
N VAL A 166 -8.95 -22.33 -13.48
CA VAL A 166 -9.80 -22.55 -12.30
C VAL A 166 -8.95 -22.36 -11.06
N LEU A 167 -9.45 -21.58 -10.11
CA LEU A 167 -8.78 -21.32 -8.83
C LEU A 167 -8.32 -22.64 -8.21
N ASN A 168 -7.01 -22.77 -8.04
CA ASN A 168 -6.44 -23.94 -7.40
C ASN A 168 -6.49 -23.76 -5.88
N SER A 169 -7.02 -24.74 -5.16
CA SER A 169 -7.09 -24.71 -3.69
C SER A 169 -5.73 -24.47 -3.04
N SER A 170 -4.63 -24.95 -3.63
CA SER A 170 -3.28 -24.75 -3.09
C SER A 170 -2.80 -23.29 -3.16
N SER A 171 -3.08 -22.56 -4.25
CA SER A 171 -2.71 -21.14 -4.37
C SER A 171 -3.47 -20.29 -3.36
N ALA A 172 -4.76 -20.56 -3.19
CA ALA A 172 -5.57 -19.86 -2.20
C ALA A 172 -5.13 -20.17 -0.77
N GLU A 173 -4.78 -21.43 -0.48
CA GLU A 173 -4.31 -21.83 0.85
C GLU A 173 -2.96 -21.19 1.22
N GLU A 174 -2.05 -21.02 0.24
CA GLU A 174 -0.79 -20.30 0.47
C GLU A 174 -1.05 -18.86 0.88
N VAL A 175 -1.94 -18.15 0.17
CA VAL A 175 -2.33 -16.77 0.51
C VAL A 175 -3.03 -16.71 1.87
N LEU A 176 -3.97 -17.61 2.14
CA LEU A 176 -4.67 -17.67 3.42
C LEU A 176 -3.74 -17.94 4.60
N SER A 177 -2.72 -18.79 4.40
CA SER A 177 -1.70 -19.05 5.42
C SER A 177 -0.92 -17.78 5.77
N GLN A 178 -0.48 -17.01 4.76
CA GLN A 178 0.22 -15.73 4.96
C GLN A 178 -0.69 -14.70 5.66
N VAL A 179 -1.93 -14.58 5.23
CA VAL A 179 -2.93 -13.68 5.85
C VAL A 179 -3.16 -14.05 7.32
N ARG A 180 -3.38 -15.33 7.60
CA ARG A 180 -3.60 -15.84 8.97
C ARG A 180 -2.40 -15.54 9.88
N ALA A 181 -1.18 -15.85 9.43
CA ALA A 181 0.03 -15.63 10.19
C ALA A 181 0.20 -14.18 10.66
N VAL A 182 -0.22 -13.23 9.83
CA VAL A 182 -0.16 -11.80 10.18
C VAL A 182 -1.35 -11.38 11.04
N LEU A 183 -2.58 -11.68 10.62
CA LEU A 183 -3.78 -11.15 11.28
C LEU A 183 -4.00 -11.72 12.68
N GLU A 184 -3.55 -12.95 12.97
CA GLU A 184 -3.59 -13.53 14.32
C GLU A 184 -2.68 -12.81 15.31
N LYS A 185 -1.65 -12.09 14.84
CA LYS A 185 -0.72 -11.31 15.67
C LYS A 185 -1.04 -9.82 15.73
N LEU A 186 -1.99 -9.36 14.94
CA LEU A 186 -2.47 -7.97 14.97
C LEU A 186 -3.64 -7.83 15.96
N ASP A 187 -3.70 -6.66 16.60
CA ASP A 187 -4.92 -6.27 17.31
C ASP A 187 -6.11 -6.34 16.33
N GLY A 188 -7.16 -7.02 16.74
CA GLY A 188 -8.38 -7.18 15.96
C GLY A 188 -9.05 -5.86 15.58
N ALA A 189 -8.77 -4.76 16.30
CA ALA A 189 -9.28 -3.42 16.02
C ALA A 189 -8.35 -2.59 15.10
N ALA A 190 -7.12 -3.03 14.85
CA ALA A 190 -6.20 -2.30 13.96
C ALA A 190 -6.66 -2.38 12.49
N ASP A 191 -6.59 -1.26 11.78
CA ASP A 191 -6.80 -1.26 10.32
C ASP A 191 -5.60 -1.91 9.61
N VAL A 192 -5.86 -2.65 8.54
CA VAL A 192 -4.84 -3.32 7.72
C VAL A 192 -5.19 -3.23 6.24
N VAL A 193 -4.18 -3.12 5.40
CA VAL A 193 -4.29 -3.27 3.95
C VAL A 193 -3.54 -4.52 3.54
N LEU A 194 -4.21 -5.46 2.88
CA LEU A 194 -3.59 -6.61 2.24
C LEU A 194 -3.32 -6.26 0.77
N ALA A 195 -2.06 -6.26 0.37
CA ALA A 195 -1.68 -6.13 -1.03
C ALA A 195 -1.57 -7.55 -1.63
N TYR A 196 -2.61 -7.96 -2.36
CA TYR A 196 -2.57 -9.24 -3.04
C TYR A 196 -1.73 -9.14 -4.32
N GLU A 197 -0.60 -9.78 -4.30
CA GLU A 197 0.41 -9.77 -5.36
C GLU A 197 0.79 -11.20 -5.75
N PRO A 198 0.08 -11.84 -6.69
CA PRO A 198 0.55 -13.14 -7.22
C PRO A 198 2.02 -12.99 -7.67
N VAL A 199 2.95 -13.67 -6.98
CA VAL A 199 4.41 -13.43 -7.17
C VAL A 199 4.82 -13.71 -8.62
N TRP A 200 4.21 -14.72 -9.24
CA TRP A 200 4.41 -15.05 -10.65
C TRP A 200 3.94 -13.97 -11.63
N ALA A 201 3.05 -13.06 -11.21
CA ALA A 201 2.53 -11.97 -12.03
C ALA A 201 3.27 -10.64 -11.80
N ILE A 202 4.18 -10.56 -10.81
CA ILE A 202 4.96 -9.34 -10.55
C ILE A 202 5.93 -9.10 -11.71
N GLY A 203 5.78 -7.95 -12.38
CA GLY A 203 6.60 -7.58 -13.53
C GLY A 203 6.36 -8.40 -14.80
N ALA A 204 5.36 -9.28 -14.80
CA ALA A 204 4.92 -9.99 -15.99
C ALA A 204 4.31 -9.04 -17.05
N PRO A 205 4.34 -9.41 -18.34
CA PRO A 205 3.73 -8.59 -19.39
C PRO A 205 2.21 -8.45 -19.26
N GLN A 206 1.56 -9.42 -18.62
CA GLN A 206 0.12 -9.44 -18.39
C GLN A 206 -0.16 -9.63 -16.90
N PRO A 207 -1.17 -8.95 -16.34
CA PRO A 207 -1.62 -9.21 -14.96
C PRO A 207 -2.21 -10.62 -14.84
N ALA A 208 -2.38 -11.08 -13.60
CA ALA A 208 -3.23 -12.25 -13.33
C ALA A 208 -4.64 -12.02 -13.87
N SER A 209 -5.34 -13.08 -14.29
CA SER A 209 -6.70 -12.94 -14.79
C SER A 209 -7.62 -12.37 -13.71
N ALA A 210 -8.60 -11.54 -14.13
CA ALA A 210 -9.54 -10.96 -13.18
C ALA A 210 -10.29 -12.03 -12.37
N ASP A 211 -10.63 -13.15 -12.99
CA ASP A 211 -11.34 -14.25 -12.32
C ASP A 211 -10.48 -14.92 -11.26
N HIS A 212 -9.17 -15.10 -11.51
CA HIS A 212 -8.24 -15.62 -10.52
C HIS A 212 -8.14 -14.66 -9.33
N VAL A 213 -7.91 -13.36 -9.59
CA VAL A 213 -7.83 -12.33 -8.54
C VAL A 213 -9.11 -12.31 -7.70
N LYS A 214 -10.28 -12.26 -8.34
CA LYS A 214 -11.57 -12.27 -7.66
C LYS A 214 -11.76 -13.50 -6.79
N GLY A 215 -11.40 -14.66 -7.32
CA GLY A 215 -11.50 -15.93 -6.58
C GLY A 215 -10.67 -15.93 -5.30
N VAL A 216 -9.41 -15.54 -5.37
CA VAL A 216 -8.53 -15.45 -4.19
C VAL A 216 -9.02 -14.40 -3.20
N VAL A 217 -9.37 -13.20 -3.68
CA VAL A 217 -9.84 -12.10 -2.83
C VAL A 217 -11.11 -12.47 -2.07
N ARG A 218 -12.07 -13.15 -2.72
CA ARG A 218 -13.29 -13.63 -2.05
C ARG A 218 -12.97 -14.62 -0.94
N LEU A 219 -12.11 -15.60 -1.19
CA LEU A 219 -11.71 -16.56 -0.16
C LEU A 219 -11.01 -15.88 1.03
N VAL A 220 -10.17 -14.89 0.77
CA VAL A 220 -9.54 -14.09 1.84
C VAL A 220 -10.61 -13.34 2.64
N ARG A 221 -11.56 -12.67 1.98
CA ARG A 221 -12.63 -11.91 2.66
C ARG A 221 -13.55 -12.80 3.50
N GLU A 222 -13.85 -14.00 3.01
CA GLU A 222 -14.73 -14.97 3.67
C GLU A 222 -14.02 -15.78 4.76
N SER A 223 -12.71 -15.62 4.92
CA SER A 223 -11.95 -16.34 5.94
C SER A 223 -12.29 -15.85 7.36
N GLU A 224 -12.36 -16.78 8.30
CA GLU A 224 -12.68 -16.48 9.71
C GLU A 224 -11.75 -15.42 10.31
N VAL A 225 -10.46 -15.43 9.94
CA VAL A 225 -9.48 -14.48 10.44
C VAL A 225 -9.73 -13.05 9.97
N VAL A 226 -10.33 -12.86 8.79
CA VAL A 226 -10.75 -11.54 8.29
C VAL A 226 -12.11 -11.15 8.84
N MET A 227 -13.09 -12.06 8.78
CA MET A 227 -14.45 -11.79 9.25
C MET A 227 -14.56 -11.52 10.76
N GLY A 228 -13.66 -12.10 11.55
CA GLY A 228 -13.63 -11.91 13.01
C GLY A 228 -13.05 -10.57 13.48
N ARG A 229 -12.55 -9.72 12.57
CA ARG A 229 -11.92 -8.44 12.92
C ARG A 229 -12.95 -7.32 13.06
N SER A 230 -12.75 -6.45 14.05
CA SER A 230 -13.50 -5.19 14.20
C SER A 230 -12.83 -4.02 13.45
N GLY A 231 -11.50 -4.07 13.30
CA GLY A 231 -10.75 -3.16 12.45
C GLY A 231 -10.93 -3.49 10.95
N ARG A 232 -10.76 -2.51 10.12
CA ARG A 232 -10.95 -2.66 8.68
C ARG A 232 -9.83 -3.47 8.04
N THR A 233 -10.20 -4.46 7.23
CA THR A 233 -9.28 -5.15 6.33
C THR A 233 -9.62 -4.75 4.90
N ARG A 234 -8.74 -3.98 4.25
CA ARG A 234 -8.85 -3.63 2.83
C ARG A 234 -7.93 -4.52 2.01
N ILE A 235 -8.36 -4.88 0.79
CA ILE A 235 -7.57 -5.70 -0.11
C ILE A 235 -7.34 -4.92 -1.39
N VAL A 236 -6.08 -4.63 -1.70
CA VAL A 236 -5.67 -3.99 -2.96
C VAL A 236 -4.96 -5.01 -3.85
N TYR A 237 -5.13 -4.88 -5.17
CA TYR A 237 -4.39 -5.72 -6.11
C TYR A 237 -3.05 -5.06 -6.47
N GLY A 238 -1.95 -5.76 -6.25
CA GLY A 238 -0.58 -5.27 -6.43
C GLY A 238 0.24 -5.92 -7.54
N GLY A 239 -0.36 -6.78 -8.35
CA GLY A 239 0.31 -7.39 -9.51
C GLY A 239 0.58 -6.37 -10.63
N ALA A 240 0.79 -6.84 -11.86
CA ALA A 240 1.00 -5.98 -13.04
C ALA A 240 -0.27 -5.18 -13.35
N ALA A 241 -0.57 -4.15 -12.55
CA ALA A 241 -1.75 -3.30 -12.70
C ALA A 241 -1.49 -2.14 -13.65
N GLY A 242 -2.48 -1.83 -14.49
CA GLY A 242 -2.45 -0.75 -15.47
C GLY A 242 -3.86 -0.32 -15.88
N PRO A 243 -3.99 0.57 -16.87
CA PRO A 243 -5.27 1.11 -17.31
C PRO A 243 -6.31 0.04 -17.65
N GLY A 244 -7.56 0.27 -17.26
CA GLY A 244 -8.70 -0.61 -17.54
C GLY A 244 -8.79 -1.84 -16.63
N LEU A 245 -7.78 -2.11 -15.78
CA LEU A 245 -7.84 -3.23 -14.85
C LEU A 245 -8.84 -2.95 -13.72
N TRP A 246 -8.92 -1.71 -13.25
CA TRP A 246 -9.85 -1.32 -12.21
C TRP A 246 -11.29 -1.74 -12.51
N LYS A 247 -11.79 -1.41 -13.71
CA LYS A 247 -13.16 -1.78 -14.13
C LYS A 247 -13.45 -3.28 -14.09
N ARG A 248 -12.42 -4.12 -14.27
CA ARG A 248 -12.56 -5.57 -14.20
C ARG A 248 -12.55 -6.11 -12.79
N LEU A 249 -11.96 -5.38 -11.84
CA LEU A 249 -11.80 -5.78 -10.43
C LEU A 249 -12.70 -4.98 -9.49
N GLU A 250 -13.37 -3.92 -9.99
CA GLU A 250 -14.23 -3.05 -9.19
C GLU A 250 -15.31 -3.86 -8.45
N GLY A 251 -15.48 -3.54 -7.16
CA GLY A 251 -16.40 -4.25 -6.28
C GLY A 251 -15.82 -5.51 -5.62
N GLU A 252 -14.68 -6.01 -6.09
CA GLU A 252 -14.00 -7.16 -5.48
C GLU A 252 -12.77 -6.74 -4.66
N VAL A 253 -12.01 -5.77 -5.16
CA VAL A 253 -10.86 -5.20 -4.45
C VAL A 253 -11.17 -3.79 -3.98
N ASP A 254 -10.46 -3.33 -2.94
CA ASP A 254 -10.62 -1.99 -2.38
C ASP A 254 -9.65 -0.99 -3.04
N GLY A 255 -8.91 -1.39 -4.07
CA GLY A 255 -7.99 -0.51 -4.77
C GLY A 255 -6.86 -1.21 -5.53
N LEU A 256 -5.86 -0.43 -5.92
CA LEU A 256 -4.71 -0.87 -6.69
C LEU A 256 -3.41 -0.44 -6.01
N PHE A 257 -2.44 -1.35 -5.94
CA PHE A 257 -1.08 -1.04 -5.54
C PHE A 257 -0.15 -1.19 -6.76
N LEU A 258 0.39 -0.06 -7.24
CA LEU A 258 0.98 0.06 -8.56
C LEU A 258 2.50 -0.09 -8.51
N GLY A 259 3.02 -0.82 -9.48
CA GLY A 259 4.44 -0.96 -9.74
C GLY A 259 4.97 0.07 -10.74
N ARG A 260 5.95 -0.36 -11.57
CA ARG A 260 6.72 0.48 -12.51
C ARG A 260 5.88 1.31 -13.49
N PHE A 261 4.69 0.87 -13.85
CA PHE A 261 3.78 1.66 -14.70
C PHE A 261 3.51 3.04 -14.09
N ALA A 262 3.27 3.11 -12.79
CA ALA A 262 2.99 4.35 -12.06
C ALA A 262 4.24 5.15 -11.65
N HIS A 263 5.44 4.74 -12.10
CA HIS A 263 6.65 5.55 -11.96
C HIS A 263 6.69 6.75 -12.93
N ASP A 264 5.79 6.80 -13.88
CA ASP A 264 5.42 7.99 -14.64
C ASP A 264 4.33 8.74 -13.85
N PRO A 265 4.56 10.01 -13.44
CA PRO A 265 3.61 10.76 -12.62
C PRO A 265 2.28 10.99 -13.33
N GLU A 266 2.27 11.13 -14.64
CA GLU A 266 1.04 11.30 -15.42
C GLU A 266 0.20 10.01 -15.42
N GLN A 267 0.84 8.86 -15.57
CA GLN A 267 0.15 7.57 -15.51
C GLN A 267 -0.43 7.29 -14.12
N PHE A 268 0.31 7.66 -13.07
CA PHE A 268 -0.21 7.57 -11.70
C PHE A 268 -1.46 8.42 -11.52
N VAL A 269 -1.42 9.69 -11.93
CA VAL A 269 -2.57 10.59 -11.80
C VAL A 269 -3.75 10.13 -12.67
N LYS A 270 -3.51 9.67 -13.90
CA LYS A 270 -4.56 9.08 -14.75
C LYS A 270 -5.29 7.91 -14.08
N LEU A 271 -4.56 7.04 -13.41
CA LEU A 271 -5.18 5.93 -12.67
C LEU A 271 -5.98 6.39 -11.45
N LEU A 272 -5.56 7.46 -10.75
CA LEU A 272 -6.39 8.07 -9.71
C LEU A 272 -7.74 8.51 -10.27
N TYR A 273 -7.75 9.17 -11.44
CA TYR A 273 -8.97 9.60 -12.10
C TYR A 273 -9.82 8.42 -12.60
N GLU A 274 -9.21 7.39 -13.17
CA GLU A 274 -9.91 6.16 -13.59
C GLU A 274 -10.63 5.52 -12.41
N VAL A 275 -9.93 5.30 -11.29
CA VAL A 275 -10.49 4.68 -10.08
C VAL A 275 -11.58 5.55 -9.45
N ALA A 276 -11.45 6.86 -9.51
CA ALA A 276 -12.48 7.81 -9.07
C ALA A 276 -13.71 7.86 -10.00
N GLY A 277 -13.69 7.19 -11.16
CA GLY A 277 -14.74 7.28 -12.18
C GLY A 277 -14.84 8.68 -12.80
N MET A 278 -13.71 9.37 -12.92
CA MET A 278 -13.60 10.73 -13.45
C MET A 278 -12.82 10.74 -14.77
N SER A 279 -13.17 11.64 -15.70
CA SER A 279 -12.38 11.88 -16.90
C SER A 279 -11.08 12.60 -16.54
N TYR A 280 -9.96 12.08 -17.06
CA TYR A 280 -8.69 12.79 -17.07
C TYR A 280 -8.61 13.61 -18.36
N GLU A 281 -9.09 14.84 -18.32
CA GLU A 281 -8.87 15.79 -19.42
C GLU A 281 -7.54 16.48 -19.17
N GLY A 282 -6.64 16.35 -20.14
CA GLY A 282 -5.28 16.86 -20.11
C GLY A 282 -5.21 18.39 -20.11
#